data_ce31e0a19935b68e9c64e76b06418858
#
_entry.id   ce31e0a19935b68e9c64e76b06418858
#
_cell.length_a   1.000
_cell.length_b   1.000
_cell.length_c   1.000
_cell.angle_alpha   90.00
_cell.angle_beta   90.00
_cell.angle_gamma   90.00
#
_symmetry.space_group_name_H-M   'P 1'
#
loop_
_entity.id
_entity.type
_entity.pdbx_description
1 polymer ?
#
loop_
_entity_poly.entity_id
_entity_poly.type
_entity_poly.pdbx_seq_one_letter_code
_entity_poly.pdbx_strand_id
1 'polypeptide(L)'
;MKKKLSLIFLSALVLISCTNGPAKKVKTVKPNGDYKTGTGTTITTERGKREKITLENTVFKKLGLPLPYNTFGAAIPYLVPVNDNHKESFGVFEEYNEDKALKYFKNLGSRGHGDNSPYWRWKTSIKKSELYSKAGSRLIAIYKNNPRNVLTLVNGEWQQAPIRSVGTVQDIIVAARGESGIITHMLVITSNGKYLIAKEFNVRKLLATNNALYGSKGEEGAYNSKPITPNVTSLPSAYLALEDEGGYISIYGGGFGHGVGMSQFAAGTLTKNGENYKNVLKRYYTNVELSTVESVLGKDKEIKVGITTNGSLEHGRLTIFSSENKVQIYNDDFDITVGENERVDVRNTSGTTTITLENGKTYKTKNPLNFYAKGEYLTLSPVRKGHTSSPKYRGIITIIPRSSSLRVINTLDIEKYLLQVVPSEMPKSFGVEALKVQAVAARTYAVSDILKGKYAKDGFHIKDTVESQVYNNQVENEEATRAIEETAGEIMTYDGVPIDAKYFSTSAGFTSHASNVW
;
A
#
# COMPACT_ATOMS: atom_id res chain seq x y z
N MET A 1 -28.71 20.51 -24.29
CA MET A 1 -28.15 19.24 -24.75
C MET A 1 -26.74 19.10 -24.17
N LYS A 2 -26.60 18.43 -23.05
CA LYS A 2 -25.31 18.23 -22.36
C LYS A 2 -24.78 16.81 -22.69
N LYS A 3 -23.69 16.72 -23.44
CA LYS A 3 -22.98 15.47 -23.69
C LYS A 3 -22.26 15.01 -22.42
N LYS A 4 -22.59 13.83 -21.92
CA LYS A 4 -21.85 13.14 -20.88
C LYS A 4 -20.53 12.62 -21.47
N LEU A 5 -19.40 13.11 -20.99
CA LEU A 5 -18.10 12.52 -21.25
C LEU A 5 -17.88 11.37 -20.27
N SER A 6 -17.75 10.17 -20.79
CA SER A 6 -17.23 9.02 -20.05
C SER A 6 -15.73 9.21 -19.83
N LEU A 7 -15.31 9.35 -18.57
CA LEU A 7 -13.88 9.36 -18.22
C LEU A 7 -13.34 7.92 -18.28
N ILE A 8 -12.67 7.59 -19.35
CA ILE A 8 -11.73 6.48 -19.43
C ILE A 8 -10.44 6.98 -18.80
N PHE A 9 -10.01 6.37 -17.68
CA PHE A 9 -8.69 6.65 -17.10
C PHE A 9 -7.60 6.10 -18.02
N LEU A 10 -7.12 6.93 -18.93
CA LEU A 10 -5.82 6.77 -19.59
C LEU A 10 -4.79 7.47 -18.70
N SER A 11 -3.88 6.71 -18.10
CA SER A 11 -2.68 7.27 -17.48
C SER A 11 -1.72 7.69 -18.60
N ALA A 12 -1.89 8.92 -19.10
CA ALA A 12 -0.88 9.55 -19.95
C ALA A 12 0.11 10.31 -19.06
N LEU A 13 1.37 9.94 -19.13
CA LEU A 13 2.48 10.70 -18.56
C LEU A 13 2.58 12.04 -19.31
N VAL A 14 2.27 13.14 -18.65
CA VAL A 14 2.56 14.49 -19.15
C VAL A 14 3.75 15.03 -18.37
N LEU A 15 4.90 15.08 -19.02
CA LEU A 15 6.07 15.84 -18.54
C LEU A 15 5.83 17.31 -18.84
N ILE A 16 5.63 18.12 -17.80
CA ILE A 16 5.76 19.57 -17.89
C ILE A 16 7.16 19.92 -17.41
N SER A 17 8.07 20.13 -18.35
CA SER A 17 9.38 20.70 -18.10
C SER A 17 9.29 22.22 -18.33
N CYS A 18 9.50 22.99 -17.29
CA CYS A 18 9.78 24.41 -17.42
C CYS A 18 11.28 24.63 -17.51
N THR A 19 11.90 24.30 -18.64
CA THR A 19 13.19 24.86 -19.07
C THR A 19 13.40 24.58 -20.57
N ASN A 20 13.86 25.59 -21.30
CA ASN A 20 14.08 25.55 -22.74
C ASN A 20 15.25 24.64 -23.11
N GLY A 21 14.96 23.39 -23.46
CA GLY A 21 15.86 22.41 -24.07
C GLY A 21 15.05 21.38 -24.85
N PRO A 22 15.59 20.78 -25.94
CA PRO A 22 14.81 19.86 -26.76
C PRO A 22 14.39 18.63 -25.94
N ALA A 23 13.10 18.50 -25.69
CA ALA A 23 12.52 17.39 -24.98
C ALA A 23 12.76 16.08 -25.73
N LYS A 24 13.47 15.13 -25.13
CA LYS A 24 13.47 13.74 -25.59
C LYS A 24 12.05 13.19 -25.43
N LYS A 25 11.47 12.74 -26.56
CA LYS A 25 10.18 12.06 -26.56
C LYS A 25 10.25 10.80 -25.68
N VAL A 26 9.61 10.83 -24.53
CA VAL A 26 9.35 9.62 -23.74
C VAL A 26 8.30 8.81 -24.51
N LYS A 27 8.65 7.58 -24.92
CA LYS A 27 7.70 6.66 -25.55
C LYS A 27 6.64 6.28 -24.50
N THR A 28 5.39 6.62 -24.77
CA THR A 28 4.27 6.09 -24.00
C THR A 28 4.14 4.59 -24.31
N VAL A 29 4.40 3.75 -23.34
CA VAL A 29 4.13 2.32 -23.43
C VAL A 29 2.63 2.14 -23.23
N LYS A 30 1.94 1.75 -24.31
CA LYS A 30 0.55 1.27 -24.21
C LYS A 30 0.57 -0.08 -23.48
N PRO A 31 -0.34 -0.35 -22.55
CA PRO A 31 -0.51 -1.71 -22.03
C PRO A 31 -0.96 -2.59 -23.19
N ASN A 32 -0.08 -3.44 -23.69
CA ASN A 32 -0.44 -4.45 -24.68
C ASN A 32 -1.03 -5.64 -23.91
N GLY A 33 -2.34 -5.74 -23.89
CA GLY A 33 -3.05 -6.90 -23.43
C GLY A 33 -4.38 -6.98 -24.16
N ASP A 34 -4.50 -7.91 -25.10
CA ASP A 34 -5.76 -8.22 -25.74
C ASP A 34 -6.68 -8.91 -24.75
N TYR A 35 -7.70 -8.19 -24.26
CA TYR A 35 -8.76 -8.76 -23.45
C TYR A 35 -9.83 -9.37 -24.38
N LYS A 36 -9.85 -10.69 -24.51
CA LYS A 36 -10.96 -11.39 -25.16
C LYS A 36 -12.03 -11.70 -24.12
N THR A 37 -13.22 -11.14 -24.32
CA THR A 37 -14.46 -11.54 -23.64
C THR A 37 -14.93 -12.85 -24.25
N GLY A 38 -14.73 -13.94 -23.55
CA GLY A 38 -15.21 -15.26 -23.87
C GLY A 38 -15.32 -16.07 -22.58
N THR A 39 -16.17 -17.06 -22.56
CA THR A 39 -16.42 -17.99 -21.46
C THR A 39 -15.10 -18.59 -20.93
N GLY A 40 -14.54 -18.03 -19.87
CA GLY A 40 -13.23 -18.35 -19.32
C GLY A 40 -12.25 -17.19 -19.51
N THR A 41 -12.02 -16.38 -18.45
CA THR A 41 -11.11 -15.24 -18.53
C THR A 41 -9.66 -15.74 -18.43
N THR A 42 -8.96 -15.80 -19.56
CA THR A 42 -7.52 -16.05 -19.61
C THR A 42 -6.80 -14.70 -19.73
N ILE A 43 -5.97 -14.36 -18.77
CA ILE A 43 -5.07 -13.19 -18.88
C ILE A 43 -3.77 -13.68 -19.51
N THR A 44 -3.42 -13.11 -20.67
CA THR A 44 -2.15 -13.39 -21.34
C THR A 44 -1.16 -12.28 -21.00
N THR A 45 -0.03 -12.62 -20.39
CA THR A 45 1.12 -11.70 -20.28
C THR A 45 1.89 -11.70 -21.60
N GLU A 46 2.67 -10.64 -21.89
CA GLU A 46 3.46 -10.47 -23.16
C GLU A 46 4.37 -11.65 -23.53
N ARG A 47 4.57 -12.62 -22.65
CA ARG A 47 5.38 -13.84 -22.90
C ARG A 47 4.57 -15.13 -23.00
N GLY A 48 3.27 -15.06 -23.22
CA GLY A 48 2.45 -16.26 -23.44
C GLY A 48 2.30 -17.17 -22.22
N LYS A 49 2.75 -16.78 -21.02
CA LYS A 49 2.40 -17.46 -19.78
C LYS A 49 0.96 -17.09 -19.43
N ARG A 50 0.07 -18.04 -19.61
CA ARG A 50 -1.35 -17.90 -19.33
C ARG A 50 -1.53 -17.99 -17.81
N GLU A 51 -2.01 -16.92 -17.20
CA GLU A 51 -2.60 -17.01 -15.88
C GLU A 51 -3.98 -17.65 -16.04
N LYS A 52 -4.10 -18.92 -15.70
CA LYS A 52 -5.36 -19.64 -15.70
C LYS A 52 -6.11 -19.30 -14.40
N ILE A 53 -6.80 -18.18 -14.38
CA ILE A 53 -7.89 -18.01 -13.42
C ILE A 53 -9.09 -18.76 -14.01
N THR A 54 -9.17 -20.05 -13.75
CA THR A 54 -10.29 -20.85 -14.20
C THR A 54 -11.47 -20.60 -13.27
N LEU A 55 -12.25 -19.56 -13.57
CA LEU A 55 -13.58 -19.38 -12.99
C LEU A 55 -14.50 -20.58 -13.29
N GLU A 56 -14.15 -21.41 -14.28
CA GLU A 56 -14.94 -22.58 -14.72
C GLU A 56 -15.10 -23.67 -13.68
N ASN A 57 -14.13 -23.86 -12.76
CA ASN A 57 -14.20 -24.84 -11.67
C ASN A 57 -14.59 -24.19 -10.33
N THR A 58 -15.15 -22.97 -10.37
CA THR A 58 -15.49 -22.19 -9.19
C THR A 58 -16.85 -22.60 -8.60
N VAL A 59 -17.15 -22.04 -7.44
CA VAL A 59 -18.44 -22.13 -6.78
C VAL A 59 -19.62 -21.70 -7.66
N PHE A 60 -19.40 -20.86 -8.69
CA PHE A 60 -20.45 -20.42 -9.62
C PHE A 60 -21.11 -21.59 -10.34
N LYS A 61 -20.32 -22.51 -10.92
CA LYS A 61 -20.86 -23.72 -11.58
C LYS A 61 -21.60 -24.61 -10.59
N LYS A 62 -21.01 -24.80 -9.39
CA LYS A 62 -21.61 -25.63 -8.34
C LYS A 62 -22.97 -25.08 -7.86
N LEU A 63 -23.11 -23.75 -7.82
CA LEU A 63 -24.36 -23.08 -7.40
C LEU A 63 -25.28 -22.70 -8.56
N GLY A 64 -24.96 -23.09 -9.81
CA GLY A 64 -25.73 -22.71 -11.00
C GLY A 64 -25.75 -21.19 -11.25
N LEU A 65 -24.71 -20.47 -10.88
CA LEU A 65 -24.62 -19.03 -11.05
C LEU A 65 -23.82 -18.67 -12.30
N PRO A 66 -24.17 -17.56 -12.99
CA PRO A 66 -23.40 -17.09 -14.13
C PRO A 66 -22.00 -16.65 -13.68
N LEU A 67 -21.03 -16.75 -14.59
CA LEU A 67 -19.70 -16.21 -14.35
C LEU A 67 -19.74 -14.66 -14.36
N PRO A 68 -19.04 -13.99 -13.44
CA PRO A 68 -18.96 -12.54 -13.48
C PRO A 68 -18.12 -12.09 -14.69
N TYR A 69 -18.42 -10.92 -15.23
CA TYR A 69 -17.53 -10.29 -16.18
C TYR A 69 -16.21 -9.88 -15.48
N ASN A 70 -15.17 -9.59 -16.28
CA ASN A 70 -13.85 -9.31 -15.77
C ASN A 70 -13.84 -8.15 -14.76
N THR A 71 -13.52 -8.46 -13.50
CA THR A 71 -13.33 -7.51 -12.39
C THR A 71 -11.85 -7.35 -12.00
N PHE A 72 -10.94 -7.97 -12.74
CA PHE A 72 -9.51 -7.92 -12.50
C PHE A 72 -8.92 -6.58 -12.96
N GLY A 73 -7.81 -6.18 -12.33
CA GLY A 73 -7.01 -5.05 -12.76
C GLY A 73 -6.19 -5.35 -14.01
N ALA A 74 -5.45 -4.36 -14.50
CA ALA A 74 -4.49 -4.56 -15.57
C ALA A 74 -3.31 -5.44 -15.10
N ALA A 75 -2.83 -6.32 -15.98
CA ALA A 75 -1.58 -7.04 -15.74
C ALA A 75 -0.40 -6.06 -15.76
N ILE A 76 0.51 -6.23 -14.81
CA ILE A 76 1.75 -5.46 -14.73
C ILE A 76 2.91 -6.43 -14.95
N PRO A 77 3.68 -6.30 -16.04
CA PRO A 77 4.60 -7.34 -16.51
C PRO A 77 5.75 -7.64 -15.54
N TYR A 78 6.10 -6.71 -14.67
CA TYR A 78 7.16 -6.88 -13.67
C TYR A 78 6.63 -7.25 -12.26
N LEU A 79 5.31 -7.31 -12.04
CA LEU A 79 4.66 -7.70 -10.78
C LEU A 79 3.93 -9.03 -10.96
N VAL A 80 4.71 -10.09 -11.14
CA VAL A 80 4.23 -11.47 -11.32
C VAL A 80 4.43 -12.28 -10.05
N PRO A 81 3.72 -13.40 -9.88
CA PRO A 81 3.86 -14.26 -8.71
C PRO A 81 5.28 -14.81 -8.54
N VAL A 82 5.73 -14.83 -7.29
CA VAL A 82 7.01 -15.42 -6.86
C VAL A 82 6.72 -16.48 -5.82
N ASN A 83 7.40 -17.63 -5.94
CA ASN A 83 7.30 -18.71 -4.97
C ASN A 83 8.30 -18.52 -3.84
N ASP A 84 7.82 -18.28 -2.64
CA ASP A 84 8.61 -18.18 -1.40
C ASP A 84 8.59 -19.45 -0.56
N ASN A 85 7.84 -20.50 -0.97
CA ASN A 85 7.88 -21.81 -0.31
C ASN A 85 9.15 -22.58 -0.66
N HIS A 86 9.58 -23.47 0.24
CA HIS A 86 10.68 -24.40 -0.01
C HIS A 86 10.22 -25.69 -0.69
N LYS A 87 9.00 -26.16 -0.44
CA LYS A 87 8.48 -27.46 -0.91
C LYS A 87 7.27 -27.38 -1.82
N GLU A 88 6.42 -26.38 -1.61
CA GLU A 88 5.17 -26.25 -2.35
C GLU A 88 5.41 -25.53 -3.68
N SER A 89 4.66 -25.91 -4.72
CA SER A 89 4.65 -25.25 -6.03
C SER A 89 3.36 -24.46 -6.24
N PHE A 90 3.28 -23.63 -7.27
CA PHE A 90 2.06 -22.90 -7.64
C PHE A 90 0.86 -23.82 -7.89
N GLY A 91 1.07 -25.07 -8.31
CA GLY A 91 0.00 -26.06 -8.55
C GLY A 91 -0.88 -26.40 -7.37
N VAL A 92 -0.53 -25.98 -6.15
CA VAL A 92 -1.37 -26.16 -4.95
C VAL A 92 -2.75 -25.53 -5.10
N PHE A 93 -2.87 -24.42 -5.83
CA PHE A 93 -4.10 -23.66 -6.00
C PHE A 93 -4.62 -23.64 -7.45
N GLU A 94 -4.01 -24.40 -8.38
CA GLU A 94 -4.45 -24.43 -9.79
C GLU A 94 -5.90 -24.93 -9.95
N GLU A 95 -6.34 -25.83 -9.08
CA GLU A 95 -7.73 -26.26 -8.99
C GLU A 95 -8.39 -25.52 -7.82
N TYR A 96 -9.54 -24.88 -8.08
CA TYR A 96 -10.34 -24.31 -7.00
C TYR A 96 -10.83 -25.42 -6.06
N ASN A 97 -10.20 -25.52 -4.91
CA ASN A 97 -10.51 -26.51 -3.89
C ASN A 97 -10.27 -25.92 -2.49
N GLU A 98 -11.37 -25.60 -1.79
CA GLU A 98 -11.29 -24.97 -0.46
C GLU A 98 -10.73 -25.91 0.60
N ASP A 99 -10.87 -27.23 0.48
CA ASP A 99 -10.26 -28.20 1.41
C ASP A 99 -8.73 -28.21 1.25
N LYS A 100 -8.23 -28.15 0.01
CA LYS A 100 -6.78 -27.98 -0.23
C LYS A 100 -6.28 -26.66 0.35
N ALA A 101 -7.01 -25.56 0.14
CA ALA A 101 -6.66 -24.26 0.69
C ALA A 101 -6.65 -24.29 2.23
N LEU A 102 -7.65 -24.88 2.86
CA LEU A 102 -7.73 -25.04 4.31
C LEU A 102 -6.56 -25.87 4.84
N LYS A 103 -6.24 -27.00 4.20
CA LYS A 103 -5.08 -27.85 4.56
C LYS A 103 -3.77 -27.08 4.46
N TYR A 104 -3.61 -26.27 3.40
CA TYR A 104 -2.42 -25.44 3.19
C TYR A 104 -2.24 -24.39 4.29
N PHE A 105 -3.30 -23.62 4.61
CA PHE A 105 -3.20 -22.57 5.62
C PHE A 105 -3.16 -23.09 7.06
N LYS A 106 -3.67 -24.29 7.32
CA LYS A 106 -3.53 -24.97 8.64
C LYS A 106 -2.15 -25.61 8.83
N ASN A 107 -1.35 -25.78 7.76
CA ASN A 107 -0.05 -26.44 7.86
C ASN A 107 0.99 -25.52 8.51
N LEU A 108 1.17 -25.67 9.82
CA LEU A 108 2.19 -24.97 10.61
C LEU A 108 3.61 -25.50 10.37
N GLY A 109 3.78 -26.68 9.78
CA GLY A 109 5.06 -27.24 9.35
C GLY A 109 5.56 -26.72 8.00
N SER A 110 4.77 -25.88 7.30
CA SER A 110 5.18 -25.23 6.04
C SER A 110 6.40 -24.35 6.25
N ARG A 111 7.37 -24.45 5.33
CA ARG A 111 8.61 -23.67 5.36
C ARG A 111 8.77 -22.82 4.10
N GLY A 112 9.39 -21.65 4.27
CA GLY A 112 9.67 -20.74 3.17
C GLY A 112 10.54 -19.57 3.61
N HIS A 113 10.87 -18.70 2.68
CA HIS A 113 11.77 -17.58 2.95
C HIS A 113 11.24 -16.57 3.99
N GLY A 114 9.93 -16.52 4.22
CA GLY A 114 9.30 -15.64 5.20
C GLY A 114 8.78 -16.34 6.47
N ASP A 115 9.14 -17.58 6.75
CA ASP A 115 8.56 -18.39 7.82
C ASP A 115 8.97 -17.97 9.25
N ASN A 116 9.99 -17.13 9.36
CA ASN A 116 10.36 -16.45 10.60
C ASN A 116 9.42 -15.30 11.00
N SER A 117 8.46 -14.93 10.15
CA SER A 117 7.41 -13.98 10.48
C SER A 117 6.30 -14.64 11.29
N PRO A 118 5.79 -14.00 12.36
CA PRO A 118 4.62 -14.51 13.07
C PRO A 118 3.36 -14.51 12.20
N TYR A 119 3.37 -13.81 11.07
CA TYR A 119 2.30 -13.79 10.08
C TYR A 119 2.45 -14.85 8.98
N TRP A 120 3.49 -15.68 8.97
CA TRP A 120 3.64 -16.76 7.99
C TRP A 120 2.42 -17.68 7.95
N ARG A 121 1.93 -18.04 9.15
CA ARG A 121 0.62 -18.68 9.36
C ARG A 121 -0.07 -18.01 10.54
N TRP A 122 -1.34 -17.78 10.43
CA TRP A 122 -2.14 -17.16 11.48
C TRP A 122 -3.55 -17.74 11.54
N LYS A 123 -4.19 -17.59 12.71
CA LYS A 123 -5.60 -17.96 12.91
C LYS A 123 -6.33 -16.93 13.75
N THR A 124 -7.64 -16.84 13.50
CA THR A 124 -8.62 -16.13 14.32
C THR A 124 -9.96 -16.83 14.17
N SER A 125 -10.93 -16.53 15.02
CA SER A 125 -12.28 -17.07 14.92
C SER A 125 -13.33 -16.06 15.32
N ILE A 126 -14.57 -16.26 14.88
CA ILE A 126 -15.73 -15.43 15.19
C ILE A 126 -16.98 -16.30 15.28
N LYS A 127 -17.95 -15.93 16.13
CA LYS A 127 -19.27 -16.56 16.11
C LYS A 127 -19.90 -16.36 14.73
N LYS A 128 -20.43 -17.43 14.14
CA LYS A 128 -21.05 -17.39 12.79
C LYS A 128 -22.15 -16.35 12.70
N SER A 129 -23.03 -16.30 13.72
CA SER A 129 -24.11 -15.30 13.82
C SER A 129 -23.58 -13.86 13.87
N GLU A 130 -22.47 -13.62 14.56
CA GLU A 130 -21.86 -12.31 14.65
C GLU A 130 -21.22 -11.88 13.31
N LEU A 131 -20.50 -12.79 12.64
CA LEU A 131 -19.95 -12.52 11.32
C LEU A 131 -21.04 -12.13 10.33
N TYR A 132 -22.12 -12.91 10.27
CA TYR A 132 -23.22 -12.68 9.37
C TYR A 132 -23.96 -11.36 9.67
N SER A 133 -24.18 -11.05 10.95
CA SER A 133 -24.76 -9.78 11.36
C SER A 133 -23.92 -8.56 10.93
N LYS A 134 -22.58 -8.65 11.02
CA LYS A 134 -21.67 -7.57 10.63
C LYS A 134 -21.42 -7.48 9.12
N ALA A 135 -21.48 -8.59 8.40
CA ALA A 135 -21.13 -8.66 6.98
C ALA A 135 -22.04 -7.81 6.10
N GLY A 136 -23.34 -7.72 6.42
CA GLY A 136 -24.28 -6.88 5.67
C GLY A 136 -23.92 -5.39 5.70
N SER A 137 -23.62 -4.85 6.87
CA SER A 137 -23.19 -3.44 7.01
C SER A 137 -21.83 -3.19 6.38
N ARG A 138 -20.89 -4.15 6.47
CA ARG A 138 -19.58 -4.08 5.82
C ARG A 138 -19.69 -4.10 4.30
N LEU A 139 -20.54 -4.94 3.74
CA LEU A 139 -20.84 -4.97 2.30
C LEU A 139 -21.33 -3.61 1.82
N ILE A 140 -22.27 -2.99 2.53
CA ILE A 140 -22.77 -1.64 2.22
C ILE A 140 -21.64 -0.61 2.30
N ALA A 141 -20.76 -0.69 3.30
CA ALA A 141 -19.61 0.20 3.43
C ALA A 141 -18.61 0.03 2.28
N ILE A 142 -18.31 -1.20 1.87
CA ILE A 142 -17.47 -1.51 0.70
C ILE A 142 -18.09 -0.93 -0.58
N TYR A 143 -19.39 -1.14 -0.78
CA TYR A 143 -20.12 -0.58 -1.91
C TYR A 143 -20.08 0.96 -1.94
N LYS A 144 -20.34 1.62 -0.81
CA LYS A 144 -20.28 3.08 -0.71
C LYS A 144 -18.89 3.65 -1.00
N ASN A 145 -17.84 2.94 -0.58
CA ASN A 145 -16.46 3.35 -0.82
C ASN A 145 -16.07 3.23 -2.31
N ASN A 146 -16.45 2.12 -2.95
CA ASN A 146 -16.24 1.93 -4.39
C ASN A 146 -17.30 0.95 -4.96
N PRO A 147 -18.38 1.46 -5.59
CA PRO A 147 -19.44 0.62 -6.16
C PRO A 147 -18.97 -0.41 -7.20
N ARG A 148 -17.84 -0.13 -7.90
CA ARG A 148 -17.28 -1.04 -8.91
C ARG A 148 -16.75 -2.35 -8.33
N ASN A 149 -16.50 -2.40 -7.02
CA ASN A 149 -15.98 -3.58 -6.33
C ASN A 149 -17.10 -4.53 -5.86
N VAL A 150 -18.37 -4.19 -6.10
CA VAL A 150 -19.52 -5.02 -5.70
C VAL A 150 -20.47 -5.19 -6.88
N LEU A 151 -20.66 -6.45 -7.28
CA LEU A 151 -21.67 -6.81 -8.28
C LEU A 151 -22.88 -7.42 -7.58
N THR A 152 -24.05 -7.10 -8.10
CA THR A 152 -25.33 -7.67 -7.65
C THR A 152 -25.86 -8.62 -8.74
N LEU A 153 -26.37 -9.78 -8.37
CA LEU A 153 -27.05 -10.68 -9.31
C LEU A 153 -28.47 -10.17 -9.55
N VAL A 154 -28.75 -9.70 -10.77
CA VAL A 154 -30.06 -9.17 -11.19
C VAL A 154 -30.47 -9.86 -12.49
N ASN A 155 -31.63 -10.47 -12.51
CA ASN A 155 -32.19 -11.19 -13.70
C ASN A 155 -31.22 -12.24 -14.28
N GLY A 156 -30.46 -12.91 -13.42
CA GLY A 156 -29.51 -13.95 -13.83
C GLY A 156 -28.15 -13.43 -14.29
N GLU A 157 -27.85 -12.13 -14.19
CA GLU A 157 -26.58 -11.53 -14.60
C GLU A 157 -25.94 -10.71 -13.47
N TRP A 158 -24.60 -10.75 -13.42
CA TRP A 158 -23.83 -9.91 -12.50
C TRP A 158 -23.69 -8.50 -13.05
N GLN A 159 -24.17 -7.50 -12.31
CA GLN A 159 -24.09 -6.11 -12.74
C GLN A 159 -23.88 -5.14 -11.57
N GLN A 160 -23.41 -3.96 -11.88
CA GLN A 160 -23.34 -2.85 -10.93
C GLN A 160 -24.75 -2.29 -10.75
N ALA A 161 -25.36 -2.54 -9.60
CA ALA A 161 -26.68 -2.04 -9.26
C ALA A 161 -26.66 -1.27 -7.94
N PRO A 162 -27.55 -0.29 -7.75
CA PRO A 162 -27.66 0.45 -6.49
C PRO A 162 -28.04 -0.47 -5.33
N ILE A 163 -27.24 -0.47 -4.25
CA ILE A 163 -27.50 -1.26 -3.04
C ILE A 163 -28.00 -0.31 -1.94
N ARG A 164 -29.28 -0.43 -1.59
CA ARG A 164 -29.90 0.35 -0.50
C ARG A 164 -29.93 -0.47 0.80
N SER A 165 -30.22 -1.74 0.70
CA SER A 165 -30.27 -2.68 1.81
C SER A 165 -29.94 -4.08 1.28
N VAL A 166 -29.21 -4.85 2.08
CA VAL A 166 -28.86 -6.25 1.74
C VAL A 166 -29.72 -7.28 2.47
N GLY A 167 -30.55 -6.86 3.45
CA GLY A 167 -31.31 -7.78 4.28
C GLY A 167 -30.43 -8.62 5.20
N THR A 168 -30.89 -9.82 5.54
CA THR A 168 -30.17 -10.77 6.42
C THR A 168 -29.17 -11.59 5.62
N VAL A 169 -27.90 -11.62 6.05
CA VAL A 169 -26.87 -12.48 5.46
C VAL A 169 -27.17 -13.94 5.84
N GLN A 170 -27.22 -14.80 4.82
CA GLN A 170 -27.52 -16.23 4.91
C GLN A 170 -26.26 -17.07 4.73
N ASP A 171 -25.35 -16.62 3.86
CA ASP A 171 -24.08 -17.31 3.63
C ASP A 171 -22.98 -16.38 3.11
N ILE A 172 -21.71 -16.78 3.34
CA ILE A 172 -20.50 -16.09 2.89
C ILE A 172 -19.54 -17.14 2.36
N ILE A 173 -19.25 -17.11 1.06
CA ILE A 173 -18.54 -18.17 0.36
C ILE A 173 -17.35 -17.58 -0.38
N VAL A 174 -16.18 -18.25 -0.34
CA VAL A 174 -15.06 -17.95 -1.23
C VAL A 174 -15.48 -18.26 -2.65
N ALA A 175 -15.56 -17.26 -3.51
CA ALA A 175 -16.05 -17.42 -4.87
C ALA A 175 -14.94 -17.71 -5.88
N ALA A 176 -13.77 -17.07 -5.71
CA ALA A 176 -12.63 -17.29 -6.59
C ALA A 176 -11.31 -16.98 -5.89
N ARG A 177 -10.25 -17.67 -6.34
CA ARG A 177 -8.85 -17.46 -5.94
C ARG A 177 -7.96 -17.21 -7.15
N GLY A 178 -6.89 -16.45 -6.98
CA GLY A 178 -5.75 -16.44 -7.88
C GLY A 178 -4.87 -17.70 -7.69
N GLU A 179 -3.98 -17.97 -8.61
CA GLU A 179 -3.06 -19.13 -8.59
C GLU A 179 -2.15 -19.18 -7.36
N SER A 180 -1.89 -18.02 -6.74
CA SER A 180 -1.12 -17.89 -5.49
C SER A 180 -1.93 -18.23 -4.24
N GLY A 181 -3.23 -18.54 -4.37
CA GLY A 181 -4.15 -18.82 -3.27
C GLY A 181 -4.85 -17.59 -2.67
N ILE A 182 -4.54 -16.38 -3.14
CA ILE A 182 -5.22 -15.16 -2.69
C ILE A 182 -6.70 -15.20 -3.09
N ILE A 183 -7.59 -14.86 -2.18
CA ILE A 183 -9.01 -14.70 -2.51
C ILE A 183 -9.21 -13.43 -3.33
N THR A 184 -9.73 -13.57 -4.53
CA THR A 184 -10.06 -12.47 -5.44
C THR A 184 -11.51 -12.02 -5.33
N HIS A 185 -12.42 -12.97 -5.02
CA HIS A 185 -13.86 -12.72 -4.92
C HIS A 185 -14.50 -13.49 -3.76
N MET A 186 -15.41 -12.81 -3.07
CA MET A 186 -16.32 -13.40 -2.07
C MET A 186 -17.77 -13.26 -2.53
N LEU A 187 -18.52 -14.34 -2.43
CA LEU A 187 -19.98 -14.36 -2.64
C LEU A 187 -20.69 -14.20 -1.29
N VAL A 188 -21.57 -13.22 -1.19
CA VAL A 188 -22.45 -13.02 -0.03
C VAL A 188 -23.88 -13.26 -0.46
N ILE A 189 -24.53 -14.26 0.14
CA ILE A 189 -25.93 -14.61 -0.08
C ILE A 189 -26.76 -14.00 1.04
N THR A 190 -27.82 -13.30 0.66
CA THR A 190 -28.69 -12.60 1.64
C THR A 190 -30.16 -12.81 1.29
N SER A 191 -31.06 -12.40 2.18
CA SER A 191 -32.51 -12.43 1.91
C SER A 191 -32.93 -11.50 0.75
N ASN A 192 -32.14 -10.48 0.43
CA ASN A 192 -32.47 -9.50 -0.63
C ASN A 192 -31.73 -9.77 -1.94
N GLY A 193 -30.83 -10.75 -2.01
CA GLY A 193 -30.09 -11.06 -3.21
C GLY A 193 -28.70 -11.65 -2.98
N LYS A 194 -27.96 -11.79 -4.07
CA LYS A 194 -26.60 -12.31 -4.06
C LYS A 194 -25.65 -11.21 -4.52
N TYR A 195 -24.55 -11.05 -3.80
CA TYR A 195 -23.56 -9.99 -4.01
C TYR A 195 -22.17 -10.59 -4.14
N LEU A 196 -21.45 -10.17 -5.17
CA LEU A 196 -20.07 -10.58 -5.41
C LEU A 196 -19.13 -9.43 -5.07
N ILE A 197 -18.27 -9.62 -4.07
CA ILE A 197 -17.30 -8.63 -3.60
C ILE A 197 -15.95 -8.97 -4.17
N ALA A 198 -15.35 -8.02 -4.89
CA ALA A 198 -14.02 -8.14 -5.48
C ALA A 198 -12.95 -7.40 -4.66
N LYS A 199 -11.69 -7.77 -4.87
CA LYS A 199 -10.46 -7.19 -4.36
C LYS A 199 -10.10 -7.64 -2.93
N GLU A 200 -8.83 -7.93 -2.76
CA GLU A 200 -8.27 -8.53 -1.55
C GLU A 200 -8.55 -7.71 -0.28
N PHE A 201 -8.42 -6.39 -0.36
CA PHE A 201 -8.64 -5.52 0.81
C PHE A 201 -10.11 -5.51 1.26
N ASN A 202 -11.06 -5.67 0.33
CA ASN A 202 -12.48 -5.79 0.65
C ASN A 202 -12.77 -7.14 1.32
N VAL A 203 -12.11 -8.22 0.88
CA VAL A 203 -12.18 -9.53 1.54
C VAL A 203 -11.71 -9.43 2.99
N ARG A 204 -10.56 -8.79 3.24
CA ARG A 204 -10.00 -8.57 4.58
C ARG A 204 -10.95 -7.79 5.49
N LYS A 205 -11.62 -6.77 4.97
CA LYS A 205 -12.62 -5.97 5.70
C LYS A 205 -13.91 -6.72 5.96
N LEU A 206 -14.40 -7.44 4.95
CA LEU A 206 -15.64 -8.22 5.06
C LEU A 206 -15.56 -9.25 6.17
N LEU A 207 -14.43 -9.97 6.24
CA LEU A 207 -14.18 -11.08 7.16
C LEU A 207 -13.53 -10.67 8.49
N ALA A 208 -13.35 -9.38 8.76
CA ALA A 208 -12.76 -8.91 10.03
C ALA A 208 -13.50 -9.47 11.24
N THR A 209 -12.77 -10.07 12.18
CA THR A 209 -13.39 -10.75 13.34
C THR A 209 -13.60 -9.82 14.53
N ASN A 210 -12.79 -8.76 14.66
CA ASN A 210 -12.65 -7.93 15.85
C ASN A 210 -12.24 -8.73 17.11
N ASN A 211 -11.64 -9.91 16.89
CA ASN A 211 -11.15 -10.81 17.92
C ASN A 211 -9.62 -10.93 17.84
N ALA A 212 -9.04 -11.68 18.76
CA ALA A 212 -7.61 -11.94 18.78
C ALA A 212 -7.14 -12.74 17.57
N LEU A 213 -5.93 -12.40 17.06
CA LEU A 213 -5.24 -13.11 16.00
C LEU A 213 -3.97 -13.76 16.59
N TYR A 214 -3.80 -15.03 16.33
CA TYR A 214 -2.67 -15.82 16.79
C TYR A 214 -1.79 -16.19 15.60
N GLY A 215 -0.51 -15.82 15.67
CA GLY A 215 0.47 -16.13 14.64
C GLY A 215 1.25 -17.41 14.95
N SER A 216 1.91 -17.96 13.92
CA SER A 216 2.78 -19.13 14.07
C SER A 216 4.04 -18.80 14.86
N LYS A 217 4.58 -19.83 15.53
CA LYS A 217 5.87 -19.80 16.23
C LYS A 217 7.06 -20.21 15.34
N GLY A 218 6.93 -20.10 14.03
CA GLY A 218 7.96 -20.51 13.10
C GLY A 218 8.23 -22.02 13.17
N GLU A 219 9.43 -22.42 13.60
CA GLU A 219 9.87 -23.83 13.57
C GLU A 219 9.13 -24.76 14.53
N GLU A 220 8.50 -24.26 15.58
CA GLU A 220 7.83 -25.08 16.60
C GLU A 220 6.56 -25.77 16.09
N GLY A 221 6.03 -25.43 14.90
CA GLY A 221 4.82 -26.03 14.36
C GLY A 221 3.57 -25.77 15.20
N ALA A 222 3.54 -24.66 15.94
CA ALA A 222 2.46 -24.27 16.85
C ALA A 222 2.06 -22.79 16.65
N TYR A 223 0.92 -22.40 17.18
CA TYR A 223 0.55 -20.98 17.32
C TYR A 223 1.12 -20.39 18.62
N ASN A 224 1.40 -19.09 18.61
CA ASN A 224 1.78 -18.36 19.81
C ASN A 224 0.65 -18.44 20.84
N SER A 225 1.03 -18.55 22.13
CA SER A 225 0.07 -18.52 23.24
C SER A 225 -0.55 -17.13 23.46
N LYS A 226 0.19 -16.08 23.10
CA LYS A 226 -0.29 -14.70 23.12
C LYS A 226 -0.68 -14.25 21.71
N PRO A 227 -1.75 -13.46 21.55
CA PRO A 227 -2.12 -12.94 20.25
C PRO A 227 -1.06 -11.95 19.74
N ILE A 228 -0.79 -11.99 18.43
CA ILE A 228 0.02 -10.97 17.74
C ILE A 228 -0.78 -9.69 17.50
N THR A 229 -2.11 -9.80 17.47
CA THR A 229 -3.03 -8.67 17.40
C THR A 229 -4.24 -8.98 18.27
N PRO A 230 -4.54 -8.16 19.30
CA PRO A 230 -5.64 -8.45 20.21
C PRO A 230 -7.03 -8.20 19.61
N ASN A 231 -7.13 -7.33 18.60
CA ASN A 231 -8.38 -6.95 17.94
C ASN A 231 -8.16 -6.71 16.45
N VAL A 232 -8.66 -7.63 15.62
CA VAL A 232 -8.48 -7.62 14.16
C VAL A 232 -9.62 -6.90 13.46
N THR A 233 -9.47 -5.62 13.21
CA THR A 233 -10.43 -4.77 12.48
C THR A 233 -10.34 -4.93 10.95
N SER A 234 -9.26 -5.54 10.46
CA SER A 234 -9.04 -5.98 9.09
C SER A 234 -8.09 -7.16 9.13
N LEU A 235 -8.38 -8.25 8.43
CA LEU A 235 -7.48 -9.41 8.40
C LEU A 235 -6.12 -9.04 7.80
N PRO A 236 -5.02 -9.73 8.20
CA PRO A 236 -3.69 -9.39 7.72
C PRO A 236 -3.53 -9.49 6.20
N SER A 237 -4.20 -10.47 5.58
CA SER A 237 -4.16 -10.72 4.14
C SER A 237 -5.46 -11.36 3.66
N ALA A 238 -5.63 -11.52 2.35
CA ALA A 238 -6.68 -12.33 1.74
C ALA A 238 -6.18 -13.76 1.36
N TYR A 239 -5.03 -14.17 1.82
CA TYR A 239 -4.53 -15.54 1.76
C TYR A 239 -5.03 -16.32 2.97
N LEU A 240 -6.23 -16.87 2.85
CA LEU A 240 -6.91 -17.52 3.98
C LEU A 240 -7.91 -18.58 3.50
N ALA A 241 -8.33 -19.43 4.42
CA ALA A 241 -9.45 -20.36 4.24
C ALA A 241 -10.38 -20.30 5.46
N LEU A 242 -11.63 -20.66 5.25
CA LEU A 242 -12.69 -20.66 6.26
C LEU A 242 -13.00 -22.10 6.66
N GLU A 243 -13.20 -22.34 7.95
CA GLU A 243 -13.70 -23.60 8.50
C GLU A 243 -14.96 -23.32 9.33
N ASP A 244 -16.08 -23.93 8.95
CA ASP A 244 -17.34 -23.85 9.71
C ASP A 244 -17.35 -24.93 10.80
N GLU A 245 -17.27 -24.53 12.04
CA GLU A 245 -17.28 -25.40 13.23
C GLU A 245 -18.67 -25.43 13.90
N GLY A 246 -19.73 -25.26 13.13
CA GLY A 246 -21.12 -25.37 13.57
C GLY A 246 -21.70 -24.15 14.29
N GLY A 247 -20.92 -23.38 14.98
CA GLY A 247 -21.34 -22.12 15.66
C GLY A 247 -20.34 -21.02 15.53
N TYR A 248 -19.15 -21.36 15.08
CA TYR A 248 -18.02 -20.48 14.85
C TYR A 248 -17.47 -20.66 13.44
N ILE A 249 -16.98 -19.59 12.89
CA ILE A 249 -16.13 -19.62 11.69
C ILE A 249 -14.70 -19.40 12.14
N SER A 250 -13.88 -20.42 11.99
CA SER A 250 -12.44 -20.35 12.15
C SER A 250 -11.79 -19.92 10.84
N ILE A 251 -10.89 -18.94 10.91
CA ILE A 251 -10.19 -18.38 9.77
C ILE A 251 -8.71 -18.69 9.92
N TYR A 252 -8.17 -19.46 8.99
CA TYR A 252 -6.75 -19.80 8.91
C TYR A 252 -6.15 -19.09 7.71
N GLY A 253 -5.01 -18.44 7.90
CA GLY A 253 -4.39 -17.72 6.79
C GLY A 253 -2.87 -17.62 6.92
N GLY A 254 -2.28 -16.93 5.97
CA GLY A 254 -0.86 -16.63 5.94
C GLY A 254 -0.60 -15.27 5.30
N GLY A 255 0.56 -14.71 5.60
CA GLY A 255 1.01 -13.44 5.07
C GLY A 255 0.42 -12.21 5.76
N PHE A 256 1.07 -11.08 5.50
CA PHE A 256 0.63 -9.75 5.94
C PHE A 256 0.92 -8.71 4.85
N GLY A 257 -0.14 -8.12 4.32
CA GLY A 257 -0.13 -7.13 3.25
C GLY A 257 -0.90 -7.60 2.02
N HIS A 258 -0.74 -6.88 0.92
CA HIS A 258 -1.48 -7.12 -0.33
C HIS A 258 -0.94 -8.28 -1.18
N GLY A 259 0.27 -8.76 -0.88
CA GLY A 259 0.83 -9.95 -1.54
C GLY A 259 1.45 -9.72 -2.93
N VAL A 260 1.68 -8.48 -3.37
CA VAL A 260 2.22 -8.16 -4.70
C VAL A 260 3.62 -7.56 -4.60
N GLY A 261 4.54 -8.00 -5.46
CA GLY A 261 5.93 -7.55 -5.46
C GLY A 261 6.74 -8.15 -4.31
N MET A 262 7.60 -7.38 -3.65
CA MET A 262 8.57 -7.88 -2.69
C MET A 262 7.98 -8.17 -1.31
N SER A 263 8.22 -9.38 -0.79
CA SER A 263 8.00 -9.74 0.61
C SER A 263 9.22 -9.34 1.45
N GLN A 264 9.04 -8.43 2.41
CA GLN A 264 10.11 -7.90 3.25
C GLN A 264 10.78 -8.99 4.12
N PHE A 265 9.98 -9.85 4.78
CA PHE A 265 10.51 -10.97 5.56
C PHE A 265 11.28 -11.97 4.71
N ALA A 266 10.79 -12.27 3.51
CA ALA A 266 11.49 -13.17 2.61
C ALA A 266 12.79 -12.55 2.07
N ALA A 267 12.79 -11.26 1.73
CA ALA A 267 14.00 -10.54 1.38
C ALA A 267 15.05 -10.57 2.50
N GLY A 268 14.62 -10.37 3.75
CA GLY A 268 15.49 -10.47 4.93
C GLY A 268 16.09 -11.87 5.09
N THR A 269 15.34 -12.93 4.83
CA THR A 269 15.86 -14.31 4.91
C THR A 269 16.81 -14.63 3.76
N LEU A 270 16.47 -14.24 2.52
CA LEU A 270 17.32 -14.44 1.35
C LEU A 270 18.68 -13.78 1.51
N THR A 271 18.71 -12.53 1.98
CA THR A 271 19.97 -11.80 2.19
C THR A 271 20.79 -12.37 3.35
N LYS A 272 20.16 -12.84 4.42
CA LYS A 272 20.85 -13.58 5.50
C LYS A 272 21.48 -14.89 5.02
N ASN A 273 20.91 -15.51 4.00
CA ASN A 273 21.42 -16.72 3.36
C ASN A 273 22.46 -16.44 2.26
N GLY A 274 22.92 -15.20 2.12
CA GLY A 274 24.01 -14.82 1.23
C GLY A 274 23.58 -14.24 -0.12
N GLU A 275 22.28 -14.09 -0.39
CA GLU A 275 21.84 -13.40 -1.59
C GLU A 275 22.14 -11.89 -1.50
N ASN A 276 22.71 -11.32 -2.56
CA ASN A 276 22.91 -9.87 -2.64
C ASN A 276 21.60 -9.14 -3.00
N TYR A 277 21.52 -7.87 -2.66
CA TYR A 277 20.30 -7.07 -2.86
C TYR A 277 19.83 -7.03 -4.33
N LYS A 278 20.73 -7.04 -5.32
CA LYS A 278 20.38 -7.01 -6.76
C LYS A 278 19.67 -8.29 -7.20
N ASN A 279 20.12 -9.45 -6.69
CA ASN A 279 19.47 -10.73 -6.96
C ASN A 279 18.07 -10.77 -6.35
N VAL A 280 17.92 -10.30 -5.10
CA VAL A 280 16.63 -10.24 -4.42
C VAL A 280 15.66 -9.31 -5.15
N LEU A 281 16.10 -8.13 -5.60
CA LEU A 281 15.27 -7.22 -6.41
C LEU A 281 14.80 -7.88 -7.70
N LYS A 282 15.70 -8.51 -8.47
CA LYS A 282 15.36 -9.22 -9.73
C LYS A 282 14.45 -10.43 -9.53
N ARG A 283 14.48 -11.06 -8.35
CA ARG A 283 13.57 -12.14 -7.99
C ARG A 283 12.12 -11.65 -7.91
N TYR A 284 11.89 -10.51 -7.27
CA TYR A 284 10.54 -9.98 -7.03
C TYR A 284 10.01 -9.06 -8.12
N TYR A 285 10.89 -8.46 -8.90
CA TYR A 285 10.54 -7.56 -10.00
C TYR A 285 11.13 -8.10 -11.30
N THR A 286 10.28 -8.75 -12.07
CA THR A 286 10.70 -9.50 -13.26
C THR A 286 11.11 -8.57 -14.41
N ASN A 287 12.24 -8.87 -15.07
CA ASN A 287 12.76 -8.13 -16.24
C ASN A 287 13.01 -6.65 -16.01
N VAL A 288 13.34 -6.27 -14.78
CA VAL A 288 13.75 -4.92 -14.45
C VAL A 288 15.25 -4.71 -14.67
N GLU A 289 15.60 -3.48 -14.98
CA GLU A 289 16.97 -3.01 -15.08
C GLU A 289 17.25 -2.01 -13.96
N LEU A 290 18.49 -1.97 -13.48
CA LEU A 290 18.94 -0.92 -12.58
C LEU A 290 19.29 0.33 -13.38
N SER A 291 18.83 1.46 -12.89
CA SER A 291 19.02 2.79 -13.47
C SER A 291 19.27 3.79 -12.34
N THR A 292 19.23 5.08 -12.61
CA THR A 292 19.46 6.11 -11.59
C THR A 292 18.35 7.15 -11.55
N VAL A 293 18.14 7.75 -10.37
CA VAL A 293 17.23 8.89 -10.18
C VAL A 293 17.58 10.02 -11.15
N GLU A 294 18.88 10.30 -11.33
CA GLU A 294 19.36 11.38 -12.20
C GLU A 294 19.01 11.16 -13.68
N SER A 295 19.03 9.90 -14.14
CA SER A 295 18.65 9.58 -15.53
C SER A 295 17.18 9.83 -15.83
N VAL A 296 16.34 9.89 -14.79
CA VAL A 296 14.88 10.02 -14.89
C VAL A 296 14.39 11.42 -14.52
N LEU A 297 14.83 11.94 -13.38
CA LEU A 297 14.42 13.25 -12.85
C LEU A 297 15.41 14.38 -13.16
N GLY A 298 16.59 14.05 -13.72
CA GLY A 298 17.67 15.02 -13.90
C GLY A 298 18.27 15.42 -12.55
N LYS A 299 18.59 16.72 -12.41
CA LYS A 299 19.22 17.26 -11.19
C LYS A 299 18.21 17.53 -10.06
N ASP A 300 16.92 17.64 -10.39
CA ASP A 300 15.86 17.84 -9.39
C ASP A 300 15.51 16.50 -8.73
N LYS A 301 16.08 16.28 -7.56
CA LYS A 301 15.89 15.05 -6.76
C LYS A 301 15.02 15.30 -5.53
N GLU A 302 14.22 16.37 -5.53
CA GLU A 302 13.34 16.70 -4.43
C GLU A 302 12.03 15.91 -4.43
N ILE A 303 11.64 15.46 -3.25
CA ILE A 303 10.32 14.88 -3.01
C ILE A 303 9.51 15.79 -2.09
N LYS A 304 8.22 15.92 -2.37
CA LYS A 304 7.23 16.65 -1.58
C LYS A 304 6.27 15.68 -0.91
N VAL A 305 6.28 15.66 0.40
CA VAL A 305 5.51 14.73 1.23
C VAL A 305 4.39 15.48 1.93
N GLY A 306 3.13 15.10 1.67
CA GLY A 306 1.98 15.60 2.43
C GLY A 306 1.95 14.98 3.82
N ILE A 307 2.10 15.80 4.86
CA ILE A 307 2.15 15.36 6.26
C ILE A 307 0.73 15.25 6.83
N THR A 308 0.42 14.11 7.43
CA THR A 308 -0.88 13.86 8.06
C THR A 308 -0.79 13.80 9.59
N THR A 309 -1.92 14.04 10.25
CA THR A 309 -2.13 13.71 11.67
C THR A 309 -3.41 12.91 11.78
N ASN A 310 -3.35 11.71 12.36
CA ASN A 310 -4.49 10.79 12.45
C ASN A 310 -5.18 10.53 11.08
N GLY A 311 -4.39 10.46 10.02
CA GLY A 311 -4.87 10.26 8.63
C GLY A 311 -5.40 11.52 7.93
N SER A 312 -5.52 12.65 8.61
CA SER A 312 -5.94 13.94 8.03
C SER A 312 -4.74 14.74 7.54
N LEU A 313 -4.82 15.29 6.32
CA LEU A 313 -3.88 16.30 5.80
C LEU A 313 -4.12 17.70 6.37
N GLU A 314 -5.25 17.91 7.02
CA GLU A 314 -5.64 19.19 7.57
C GLU A 314 -5.25 19.29 9.04
N HIS A 315 -4.53 20.35 9.37
CA HIS A 315 -4.04 20.64 10.73
C HIS A 315 -4.70 21.92 11.27
N GLY A 316 -4.92 21.95 12.56
CA GLY A 316 -5.38 23.14 13.25
C GLY A 316 -4.22 24.10 13.58
N ARG A 317 -3.89 24.22 14.88
CA ARG A 317 -2.72 24.97 15.36
C ARG A 317 -1.47 24.10 15.29
N LEU A 318 -0.34 24.71 14.91
CA LEU A 318 0.99 24.09 14.93
C LEU A 318 1.96 24.95 15.72
N THR A 319 2.94 24.32 16.33
CA THR A 319 4.14 24.95 16.86
C THR A 319 5.35 24.37 16.15
N ILE A 320 6.20 25.21 15.57
CA ILE A 320 7.36 24.83 14.79
C ILE A 320 8.60 25.45 15.40
N PHE A 321 9.66 24.65 15.58
CA PHE A 321 10.96 25.10 16.11
C PHE A 321 12.08 24.14 15.69
N SER A 322 13.32 24.56 15.84
CA SER A 322 14.50 23.69 15.81
C SER A 322 15.21 23.75 17.16
N SER A 323 15.64 22.59 17.68
CA SER A 323 16.39 22.51 18.95
C SER A 323 17.88 22.75 18.79
N GLU A 324 18.39 22.83 17.57
CA GLU A 324 19.82 22.77 17.27
C GLU A 324 20.27 23.88 16.31
N ASN A 325 19.32 24.66 15.77
CA ASN A 325 19.66 25.72 14.82
C ASN A 325 18.61 26.82 14.76
N LYS A 326 19.00 27.96 14.18
CA LYS A 326 18.07 29.04 13.85
C LYS A 326 17.10 28.59 12.76
N VAL A 327 15.88 29.08 12.81
CA VAL A 327 14.84 28.80 11.81
C VAL A 327 14.58 30.04 10.97
N GLN A 328 14.82 29.94 9.67
CA GLN A 328 14.39 30.92 8.68
C GLN A 328 12.90 30.67 8.36
N ILE A 329 12.10 31.73 8.35
CA ILE A 329 10.67 31.72 8.05
C ILE A 329 10.43 32.73 6.95
N TYR A 330 10.03 32.28 5.76
CA TYR A 330 10.02 33.14 4.58
C TYR A 330 8.89 32.80 3.60
N ASN A 331 8.46 33.82 2.91
CA ASN A 331 7.60 33.78 1.71
C ASN A 331 7.74 35.11 0.95
N ASP A 332 6.81 35.43 0.06
CA ASP A 332 6.82 36.69 -0.71
C ASP A 332 6.54 37.93 0.15
N ASP A 333 5.92 37.78 1.33
CA ASP A 333 5.51 38.90 2.19
C ASP A 333 6.60 39.28 3.18
N PHE A 334 7.42 38.34 3.65
CA PHE A 334 8.50 38.57 4.63
C PHE A 334 9.54 37.44 4.66
N ASP A 335 10.72 37.78 5.15
CA ASP A 335 11.82 36.85 5.49
C ASP A 335 12.36 37.22 6.87
N ILE A 336 12.22 36.31 7.84
CA ILE A 336 12.66 36.51 9.22
C ILE A 336 13.41 35.27 9.71
N THR A 337 14.27 35.47 10.70
CA THR A 337 14.98 34.38 11.36
C THR A 337 14.68 34.42 12.85
N VAL A 338 14.33 33.27 13.41
CA VAL A 338 14.16 33.08 14.86
C VAL A 338 15.30 32.25 15.43
N GLY A 339 15.50 32.36 16.74
CA GLY A 339 16.59 31.71 17.45
C GLY A 339 16.44 30.21 17.56
N GLU A 340 17.51 29.56 18.01
CA GLU A 340 17.50 28.15 18.43
C GLU A 340 16.52 27.97 19.59
N ASN A 341 15.75 26.88 19.58
CA ASN A 341 14.67 26.56 20.52
C ASN A 341 13.47 27.55 20.57
N GLU A 342 13.54 28.67 19.83
CA GLU A 342 12.44 29.62 19.77
C GLU A 342 11.24 28.99 19.06
N ARG A 343 10.10 28.94 19.75
CA ARG A 343 8.87 28.30 19.28
C ARG A 343 8.00 29.27 18.52
N VAL A 344 7.62 28.90 17.33
CA VAL A 344 6.72 29.69 16.48
C VAL A 344 5.35 29.06 16.47
N ASP A 345 4.37 29.79 16.97
CA ASP A 345 2.95 29.38 16.92
C ASP A 345 2.36 29.74 15.55
N VAL A 346 1.73 28.77 14.92
CA VAL A 346 1.14 28.92 13.56
C VAL A 346 -0.34 28.57 13.62
N ARG A 347 -1.20 29.50 13.23
CA ARG A 347 -2.66 29.36 13.18
C ARG A 347 -3.21 29.88 11.86
N ASN A 348 -4.33 29.34 11.45
CA ASN A 348 -5.08 29.86 10.32
C ASN A 348 -6.48 30.32 10.75
N THR A 349 -6.87 31.48 10.27
CA THR A 349 -8.23 32.01 10.45
C THR A 349 -8.70 32.56 9.11
N SER A 350 -9.76 31.97 8.58
CA SER A 350 -10.40 32.42 7.32
C SER A 350 -9.41 32.58 6.15
N GLY A 351 -8.50 31.60 6.00
CA GLY A 351 -7.51 31.58 4.93
C GLY A 351 -6.29 32.48 5.15
N THR A 352 -6.15 33.08 6.33
CA THR A 352 -4.97 33.89 6.72
C THR A 352 -4.17 33.16 7.78
N THR A 353 -2.93 32.82 7.47
CA THR A 353 -1.97 32.27 8.43
C THR A 353 -1.40 33.40 9.29
N THR A 354 -1.48 33.22 10.60
CA THR A 354 -0.82 34.07 11.59
C THR A 354 0.28 33.26 12.26
N ILE A 355 1.51 33.77 12.26
CA ILE A 355 2.58 33.28 13.10
C ILE A 355 2.77 34.21 14.29
N THR A 356 3.03 33.64 15.45
CA THR A 356 3.32 34.36 16.68
C THR A 356 4.63 33.86 17.25
N LEU A 357 5.58 34.79 17.41
CA LEU A 357 6.89 34.52 18.03
C LEU A 357 6.77 34.54 19.57
N GLU A 358 7.76 33.97 20.28
CA GLU A 358 7.75 33.96 21.76
C GLU A 358 7.76 35.36 22.37
N ASN A 359 8.38 36.34 21.71
CA ASN A 359 8.37 37.74 22.14
C ASN A 359 7.02 38.47 21.88
N GLY A 360 6.01 37.75 21.41
CA GLY A 360 4.66 38.28 21.12
C GLY A 360 4.51 38.94 19.76
N LYS A 361 5.59 39.10 18.97
CA LYS A 361 5.50 39.67 17.64
C LYS A 361 4.72 38.75 16.70
N THR A 362 3.85 39.31 15.88
CA THR A 362 3.00 38.55 14.94
C THR A 362 3.23 38.98 13.51
N TYR A 363 3.12 38.00 12.60
CA TYR A 363 3.11 38.22 11.15
C TYR A 363 1.92 37.51 10.54
N LYS A 364 1.35 38.04 9.47
CA LYS A 364 0.17 37.49 8.79
C LYS A 364 0.42 37.37 7.31
N THR A 365 -0.01 36.27 6.72
CA THR A 365 0.08 36.03 5.28
C THR A 365 -1.08 35.18 4.78
N LYS A 366 -1.46 35.33 3.51
CA LYS A 366 -2.32 34.41 2.76
C LYS A 366 -1.53 33.50 1.83
N ASN A 367 -0.24 33.77 1.68
CA ASN A 367 0.67 33.00 0.84
C ASN A 367 1.20 31.75 1.59
N PRO A 368 1.60 30.69 0.88
CA PRO A 368 2.36 29.60 1.49
C PRO A 368 3.56 30.11 2.27
N LEU A 369 3.88 29.48 3.38
CA LEU A 369 4.91 29.92 4.31
C LEU A 369 5.93 28.80 4.52
N ASN A 370 7.20 29.08 4.29
CA ASN A 370 8.29 28.12 4.40
C ASN A 370 9.04 28.29 5.72
N PHE A 371 9.39 27.17 6.32
CA PHE A 371 10.27 27.04 7.49
C PHE A 371 11.48 26.21 7.09
N TYR A 372 12.68 26.68 7.40
CA TYR A 372 13.93 25.99 7.10
C TYR A 372 14.94 26.13 8.25
N ALA A 373 15.54 25.02 8.66
CA ALA A 373 16.67 24.98 9.58
C ALA A 373 17.86 24.36 8.85
N LYS A 374 18.94 25.12 8.66
CA LYS A 374 20.08 24.70 7.82
C LYS A 374 20.76 23.44 8.36
N GLY A 375 20.64 22.33 7.62
CA GLY A 375 21.29 21.06 7.95
C GLY A 375 20.61 20.26 9.07
N GLU A 376 19.61 20.82 9.76
CA GLU A 376 18.98 20.29 10.97
C GLU A 376 17.51 19.98 10.81
N TYR A 377 16.91 19.53 11.93
CA TYR A 377 15.51 19.16 11.96
C TYR A 377 14.62 20.33 12.39
N LEU A 378 13.45 20.37 11.75
CA LEU A 378 12.29 21.11 12.24
C LEU A 378 11.37 20.18 13.02
N THR A 379 11.04 20.55 14.26
CA THR A 379 10.05 19.85 15.08
C THR A 379 8.67 20.45 14.87
N LEU A 380 7.68 19.60 14.63
CA LEU A 380 6.28 19.97 14.44
C LEU A 380 5.42 19.42 15.57
N SER A 381 4.68 20.29 16.28
CA SER A 381 3.78 19.90 17.36
C SER A 381 2.42 20.62 17.22
N PRO A 382 1.28 19.98 17.50
CA PRO A 382 1.09 18.55 17.76
C PRO A 382 0.85 17.77 16.45
N VAL A 383 1.86 17.08 15.96
CA VAL A 383 1.73 16.13 14.83
C VAL A 383 2.03 14.74 15.37
N ARG A 384 1.13 13.78 15.16
CA ARG A 384 1.33 12.42 15.65
C ARG A 384 1.85 11.52 14.55
N LYS A 385 3.02 10.91 14.78
CA LYS A 385 3.66 9.93 13.91
C LYS A 385 4.21 8.77 14.74
N GLY A 386 3.82 7.55 14.39
CA GLY A 386 4.27 6.39 15.15
C GLY A 386 4.06 6.59 16.65
N HIS A 387 5.15 6.66 17.39
CA HIS A 387 5.16 6.82 18.85
C HIS A 387 5.41 8.26 19.33
N THR A 388 5.60 9.23 18.40
CA THR A 388 5.90 10.62 18.76
C THR A 388 4.72 11.57 18.49
N SER A 389 4.58 12.56 19.35
CA SER A 389 3.65 13.69 19.18
C SER A 389 4.34 14.97 18.68
N SER A 390 5.64 14.93 18.46
CA SER A 390 6.47 16.05 18.02
C SER A 390 7.55 15.52 17.06
N PRO A 391 7.17 15.09 15.85
CA PRO A 391 8.09 14.54 14.88
C PRO A 391 9.07 15.60 14.36
N LYS A 392 10.26 15.14 13.99
CA LYS A 392 11.35 15.95 13.46
C LYS A 392 11.51 15.70 11.96
N TYR A 393 11.60 16.73 11.17
CA TYR A 393 11.70 16.65 9.71
C TYR A 393 12.92 17.42 9.19
N ARG A 394 13.68 16.82 8.30
CA ARG A 394 14.72 17.48 7.50
C ARG A 394 14.09 18.26 6.34
N GLY A 395 14.86 19.19 5.76
CA GLY A 395 14.43 19.96 4.59
C GLY A 395 13.51 21.13 4.93
N ILE A 396 12.62 21.47 4.02
CA ILE A 396 11.72 22.61 4.13
C ILE A 396 10.34 22.13 4.55
N ILE A 397 9.76 22.78 5.55
CA ILE A 397 8.34 22.63 5.88
C ILE A 397 7.58 23.81 5.29
N THR A 398 6.67 23.52 4.36
CA THR A 398 5.77 24.50 3.77
C THR A 398 4.40 24.39 4.40
N ILE A 399 3.89 25.49 4.94
CA ILE A 399 2.53 25.63 5.48
C ILE A 399 1.66 26.31 4.43
N ILE A 400 0.59 25.65 3.99
CA ILE A 400 -0.35 26.19 3.02
C ILE A 400 -1.65 26.49 3.76
N PRO A 401 -2.11 27.78 3.81
CA PRO A 401 -3.38 28.14 4.39
C PRO A 401 -4.55 27.51 3.58
N ARG A 402 -5.53 26.99 4.31
CA ARG A 402 -6.83 26.55 3.79
C ARG A 402 -7.92 27.45 4.38
N SER A 403 -9.19 27.19 4.11
CA SER A 403 -10.29 28.04 4.63
C SER A 403 -10.24 28.17 6.17
N SER A 404 -10.04 27.08 6.91
CA SER A 404 -10.01 27.06 8.38
C SER A 404 -8.90 26.19 8.98
N SER A 405 -8.03 25.63 8.14
CA SER A 405 -6.98 24.68 8.53
C SER A 405 -5.65 25.02 7.85
N LEU A 406 -4.62 24.28 8.21
CA LEU A 406 -3.29 24.37 7.63
C LEU A 406 -2.98 23.03 6.95
N ARG A 407 -2.41 23.06 5.75
CA ARG A 407 -1.80 21.90 5.12
C ARG A 407 -0.29 21.96 5.27
N VAL A 408 0.33 20.85 5.58
CA VAL A 408 1.77 20.74 5.81
C VAL A 408 2.39 19.89 4.71
N ILE A 409 3.42 20.43 4.06
CA ILE A 409 4.22 19.71 3.07
C ILE A 409 5.68 19.74 3.51
N ASN A 410 6.33 18.59 3.52
CA ASN A 410 7.77 18.47 3.73
C ASN A 410 8.46 18.29 2.38
N THR A 411 9.34 19.21 2.02
CA THR A 411 10.15 19.17 0.78
C THR A 411 11.61 18.90 1.15
N LEU A 412 12.17 17.82 0.59
CA LEU A 412 13.55 17.44 0.86
C LEU A 412 14.13 16.58 -0.28
N ASP A 413 15.44 16.41 -0.28
CA ASP A 413 16.14 15.47 -1.16
C ASP A 413 15.67 14.02 -0.91
N ILE A 414 15.55 13.22 -1.98
CA ILE A 414 15.02 11.86 -1.92
C ILE A 414 15.86 10.94 -1.03
N GLU A 415 17.19 11.11 -0.98
CA GLU A 415 18.06 10.30 -0.11
C GLU A 415 17.81 10.64 1.36
N LYS A 416 17.59 11.92 1.69
CA LYS A 416 17.21 12.35 3.04
C LYS A 416 15.82 11.87 3.45
N TYR A 417 14.88 11.79 2.50
CA TYR A 417 13.57 11.19 2.71
C TYR A 417 13.70 9.71 3.11
N LEU A 418 14.57 8.96 2.43
CA LEU A 418 14.78 7.54 2.70
C LEU A 418 15.37 7.26 4.09
N LEU A 419 16.12 8.20 4.70
CA LEU A 419 16.65 8.04 6.07
C LEU A 419 15.56 7.78 7.12
N GLN A 420 14.32 8.22 6.86
CA GLN A 420 13.18 7.95 7.73
C GLN A 420 12.24 6.88 7.17
N VAL A 421 12.16 6.69 5.85
CA VAL A 421 11.31 5.67 5.23
C VAL A 421 11.87 4.27 5.45
N VAL A 422 13.15 4.04 5.13
CA VAL A 422 13.75 2.71 5.23
C VAL A 422 13.61 2.11 6.64
N PRO A 423 13.97 2.82 7.73
CA PRO A 423 13.78 2.28 9.08
C PRO A 423 12.30 2.21 9.52
N SER A 424 11.40 2.97 8.88
CA SER A 424 9.95 2.85 9.14
C SER A 424 9.33 1.62 8.48
N GLU A 425 9.89 1.16 7.36
CA GLU A 425 9.38 0.04 6.56
C GLU A 425 10.03 -1.29 6.93
N MET A 426 11.33 -1.30 7.24
CA MET A 426 12.08 -2.53 7.49
C MET A 426 12.95 -2.45 8.73
N PRO A 427 12.85 -3.43 9.66
CA PRO A 427 13.68 -3.47 10.86
C PRO A 427 15.18 -3.59 10.53
N LYS A 428 16.04 -2.86 11.22
CA LYS A 428 17.50 -2.95 11.08
C LYS A 428 18.07 -4.35 11.33
N SER A 429 17.37 -5.17 12.13
CA SER A 429 17.75 -6.56 12.40
C SER A 429 17.72 -7.48 11.17
N PHE A 430 17.17 -7.02 10.04
CA PHE A 430 17.22 -7.76 8.78
C PHE A 430 18.61 -7.68 8.12
N GLY A 431 19.45 -6.71 8.50
CA GLY A 431 20.81 -6.53 8.03
C GLY A 431 20.91 -5.57 6.83
N VAL A 432 22.14 -5.08 6.59
CA VAL A 432 22.39 -4.03 5.59
C VAL A 432 21.97 -4.45 4.17
N GLU A 433 22.20 -5.69 3.76
CA GLU A 433 21.80 -6.16 2.42
C GLU A 433 20.27 -6.13 2.22
N ALA A 434 19.48 -6.51 3.24
CA ALA A 434 18.03 -6.38 3.18
C ALA A 434 17.57 -4.92 3.15
N LEU A 435 18.23 -4.06 3.92
CA LEU A 435 17.97 -2.62 3.92
C LEU A 435 18.32 -1.96 2.57
N LYS A 436 19.33 -2.46 1.84
CA LYS A 436 19.63 -2.05 0.45
C LYS A 436 18.48 -2.41 -0.49
N VAL A 437 17.93 -3.63 -0.37
CA VAL A 437 16.74 -4.04 -1.15
C VAL A 437 15.60 -3.06 -0.90
N GLN A 438 15.34 -2.75 0.38
CA GLN A 438 14.28 -1.81 0.76
C GLN A 438 14.56 -0.39 0.27
N ALA A 439 15.80 0.09 0.34
CA ALA A 439 16.18 1.44 -0.11
C ALA A 439 15.95 1.62 -1.61
N VAL A 440 16.41 0.68 -2.44
CA VAL A 440 16.19 0.72 -3.90
C VAL A 440 14.71 0.62 -4.23
N ALA A 441 13.96 -0.29 -3.58
CA ALA A 441 12.51 -0.43 -3.81
C ALA A 441 11.75 0.84 -3.40
N ALA A 442 12.04 1.41 -2.24
CA ALA A 442 11.40 2.63 -1.75
C ALA A 442 11.73 3.86 -2.61
N ARG A 443 13.00 4.00 -3.03
CA ARG A 443 13.43 5.06 -3.95
C ARG A 443 12.72 4.96 -5.29
N THR A 444 12.65 3.76 -5.86
CA THR A 444 11.96 3.49 -7.12
C THR A 444 10.48 3.85 -7.03
N TYR A 445 9.81 3.42 -5.94
CA TYR A 445 8.41 3.74 -5.67
C TYR A 445 8.18 5.25 -5.60
N ALA A 446 9.03 5.97 -4.84
CA ALA A 446 8.94 7.42 -4.68
C ALA A 446 9.12 8.15 -6.03
N VAL A 447 10.12 7.78 -6.84
CA VAL A 447 10.33 8.33 -8.19
C VAL A 447 9.14 8.05 -9.11
N SER A 448 8.60 6.83 -9.06
CA SER A 448 7.40 6.46 -9.82
C SER A 448 6.19 7.33 -9.42
N ASP A 449 5.98 7.60 -8.13
CA ASP A 449 4.87 8.43 -7.66
C ASP A 449 5.06 9.93 -7.97
N ILE A 450 6.30 10.43 -7.97
CA ILE A 450 6.62 11.80 -8.47
C ILE A 450 6.14 11.92 -9.92
N LEU A 451 6.50 10.96 -10.77
CA LEU A 451 6.14 10.98 -12.19
C LEU A 451 4.64 10.81 -12.45
N LYS A 452 3.96 9.99 -11.64
CA LYS A 452 2.50 9.79 -11.73
C LYS A 452 1.69 11.04 -11.37
N GLY A 453 2.23 11.91 -10.53
CA GLY A 453 1.61 13.16 -10.12
C GLY A 453 0.23 12.99 -9.46
N LYS A 454 0.00 11.88 -8.74
CA LYS A 454 -1.30 11.54 -8.13
C LYS A 454 -1.87 12.66 -7.27
N TYR A 455 -1.02 13.37 -6.55
CA TYR A 455 -1.37 14.45 -5.64
C TYR A 455 -0.91 15.84 -6.13
N ALA A 456 -0.61 16.01 -7.42
CA ALA A 456 -0.12 17.27 -7.98
C ALA A 456 -1.05 18.45 -7.71
N LYS A 457 -2.37 18.24 -7.74
CA LYS A 457 -3.39 19.27 -7.41
C LYS A 457 -3.36 19.70 -5.94
N ASP A 458 -2.82 18.87 -5.07
CA ASP A 458 -2.67 19.14 -3.63
C ASP A 458 -1.30 19.74 -3.30
N GLY A 459 -0.39 19.82 -4.28
CA GLY A 459 0.93 20.44 -4.17
C GLY A 459 2.03 19.52 -3.65
N PHE A 460 1.79 18.20 -3.55
CA PHE A 460 2.79 17.23 -3.11
C PHE A 460 2.80 15.97 -4.00
N HIS A 461 3.79 15.09 -3.82
CA HIS A 461 3.99 13.89 -4.62
C HIS A 461 3.39 12.65 -3.95
N ILE A 462 3.52 12.54 -2.62
CA ILE A 462 3.30 11.32 -1.85
C ILE A 462 2.74 11.67 -0.47
N LYS A 463 1.94 10.77 0.12
CA LYS A 463 1.52 10.87 1.52
C LYS A 463 2.47 10.11 2.43
N ASP A 464 2.54 10.53 3.69
CA ASP A 464 3.33 9.92 4.75
C ASP A 464 2.68 8.68 5.40
N THR A 465 1.75 8.03 4.72
CA THR A 465 0.93 6.91 5.23
C THR A 465 1.04 5.68 4.32
N VAL A 466 0.49 4.55 4.76
CA VAL A 466 0.38 3.29 3.98
C VAL A 466 -0.33 3.42 2.62
N GLU A 467 -0.98 4.56 2.34
CA GLU A 467 -1.52 4.85 1.00
C GLU A 467 -0.42 5.13 -0.03
N SER A 468 0.75 5.48 0.44
CA SER A 468 1.98 5.69 -0.33
C SER A 468 3.14 4.93 0.33
N GLN A 469 3.92 5.59 1.18
CA GLN A 469 5.00 4.96 1.97
C GLN A 469 4.95 5.44 3.42
N VAL A 470 5.27 4.54 4.35
CA VAL A 470 5.29 4.87 5.77
C VAL A 470 6.46 5.81 6.08
N TYR A 471 6.14 7.03 6.49
CA TYR A 471 7.07 8.08 6.89
C TYR A 471 6.79 8.45 8.35
N ASN A 472 7.05 7.48 9.25
CA ASN A 472 6.61 7.51 10.65
C ASN A 472 7.57 8.20 11.62
N ASN A 473 8.56 8.93 11.09
CA ASN A 473 9.53 9.62 11.93
C ASN A 473 10.32 8.68 12.87
N GLN A 474 10.69 7.50 12.36
CA GLN A 474 11.61 6.61 13.05
C GLN A 474 12.98 7.26 13.16
N VAL A 475 13.68 6.91 14.23
CA VAL A 475 15.06 7.38 14.44
C VAL A 475 15.94 6.82 13.33
N GLU A 476 16.71 7.72 12.69
CA GLU A 476 17.74 7.34 11.73
C GLU A 476 18.75 6.41 12.42
N ASN A 477 19.22 5.39 11.72
CA ASN A 477 20.18 4.43 12.26
C ASN A 477 21.28 4.12 11.24
N GLU A 478 22.44 3.75 11.73
CA GLU A 478 23.65 3.57 10.93
C GLU A 478 23.49 2.52 9.83
N GLU A 479 22.81 1.40 10.11
CA GLU A 479 22.62 0.33 9.14
C GLU A 479 21.74 0.78 7.97
N ALA A 480 20.66 1.52 8.24
CA ALA A 480 19.80 2.06 7.19
C ALA A 480 20.50 3.18 6.42
N THR A 481 21.21 4.08 7.11
CA THR A 481 22.01 5.14 6.48
C THR A 481 23.03 4.54 5.52
N ARG A 482 23.81 3.57 5.98
CA ARG A 482 24.79 2.85 5.17
C ARG A 482 24.15 2.19 3.94
N ALA A 483 23.00 1.53 4.10
CA ALA A 483 22.29 0.88 3.00
C ALA A 483 21.81 1.89 1.94
N ILE A 484 21.35 3.07 2.36
CA ILE A 484 20.91 4.14 1.47
C ILE A 484 22.12 4.73 0.71
N GLU A 485 23.21 5.01 1.40
CA GLU A 485 24.45 5.57 0.82
C GLU A 485 25.09 4.59 -0.18
N GLU A 486 25.20 3.30 0.17
CA GLU A 486 25.77 2.27 -0.71
C GLU A 486 24.90 1.96 -1.95
N THR A 487 23.64 2.42 -1.97
CA THR A 487 22.71 2.32 -3.11
C THR A 487 22.26 3.68 -3.63
N ALA A 488 23.00 4.76 -3.31
CA ALA A 488 22.57 6.12 -3.60
C ALA A 488 22.20 6.30 -5.08
N GLY A 489 21.03 6.86 -5.34
CA GLY A 489 20.50 7.10 -6.68
C GLY A 489 20.01 5.86 -7.44
N GLU A 490 20.24 4.63 -6.99
CA GLU A 490 19.80 3.43 -7.70
C GLU A 490 18.27 3.25 -7.67
N ILE A 491 17.68 3.03 -8.84
CA ILE A 491 16.25 2.70 -9.03
C ILE A 491 16.09 1.55 -10.01
N MET A 492 14.90 0.95 -10.03
CA MET A 492 14.53 -0.06 -11.01
C MET A 492 13.64 0.52 -12.11
N THR A 493 13.91 0.14 -13.33
CA THR A 493 13.12 0.52 -14.51
C THR A 493 12.68 -0.73 -15.28
N TYR A 494 11.56 -0.60 -15.99
CA TYR A 494 11.08 -1.53 -16.99
C TYR A 494 10.86 -0.73 -18.26
N ASP A 495 11.50 -1.12 -19.36
CA ASP A 495 11.54 -0.35 -20.62
C ASP A 495 11.92 1.14 -20.41
N GLY A 496 12.88 1.39 -19.51
CA GLY A 496 13.38 2.73 -19.19
C GLY A 496 12.48 3.58 -18.30
N VAL A 497 11.31 3.07 -17.88
CA VAL A 497 10.36 3.76 -16.99
C VAL A 497 10.49 3.22 -15.57
N PRO A 498 10.59 4.06 -14.53
CA PRO A 498 10.57 3.60 -13.14
C PRO A 498 9.34 2.77 -12.81
N ILE A 499 9.57 1.60 -12.23
CA ILE A 499 8.48 0.67 -11.91
C ILE A 499 7.66 1.12 -10.70
N ASP A 500 6.45 0.61 -10.57
CA ASP A 500 5.67 0.67 -9.34
C ASP A 500 6.16 -0.41 -8.37
N ALA A 501 7.27 -0.15 -7.69
CA ALA A 501 7.99 -1.12 -6.87
C ALA A 501 7.22 -1.45 -5.58
N LYS A 502 6.10 -2.19 -5.71
CA LYS A 502 5.27 -2.61 -4.58
C LYS A 502 6.01 -3.58 -3.66
N TYR A 503 5.83 -3.40 -2.35
CA TYR A 503 6.34 -4.31 -1.33
C TYR A 503 5.34 -4.45 -0.17
N PHE A 504 5.48 -5.49 0.59
CA PHE A 504 4.60 -5.82 1.71
C PHE A 504 5.35 -6.68 2.74
N SER A 505 4.80 -6.81 3.94
CA SER A 505 5.51 -7.43 5.06
C SER A 505 5.87 -8.89 4.81
N THR A 506 4.87 -9.77 4.66
CA THR A 506 5.07 -11.22 4.70
C THR A 506 4.23 -11.91 3.64
N SER A 507 4.83 -12.73 2.76
CA SER A 507 4.11 -13.60 1.85
C SER A 507 3.50 -14.78 2.61
N ALA A 508 2.42 -15.34 2.06
CA ALA A 508 1.83 -16.58 2.57
C ALA A 508 2.52 -17.85 2.01
N GLY A 509 3.65 -17.68 1.33
CA GLY A 509 4.38 -18.68 0.57
C GLY A 509 4.40 -18.39 -0.93
N PHE A 510 3.48 -17.57 -1.41
CA PHE A 510 3.43 -17.09 -2.79
C PHE A 510 3.07 -15.61 -2.82
N THR A 511 3.67 -14.85 -3.75
CA THR A 511 3.16 -13.51 -4.08
C THR A 511 2.11 -13.61 -5.18
N SER A 512 1.44 -12.51 -5.51
CA SER A 512 0.33 -12.49 -6.46
C SER A 512 0.60 -11.55 -7.62
N HIS A 513 -0.12 -11.76 -8.72
CA HIS A 513 -0.23 -10.74 -9.76
C HIS A 513 -0.91 -9.46 -9.25
N ALA A 514 -0.46 -8.31 -9.74
CA ALA A 514 -1.07 -7.03 -9.42
C ALA A 514 -2.56 -6.98 -9.82
N SER A 515 -2.94 -7.61 -10.94
CA SER A 515 -4.32 -7.69 -11.43
C SER A 515 -5.31 -8.35 -10.47
N ASN A 516 -4.84 -9.24 -9.57
CA ASN A 516 -5.67 -9.91 -8.58
C ASN A 516 -6.00 -8.98 -7.39
N VAL A 517 -5.24 -7.92 -7.22
CA VAL A 517 -5.30 -7.04 -6.04
C VAL A 517 -5.94 -5.70 -6.38
N TRP A 518 -5.58 -5.07 -7.52
CA TRP A 518 -6.05 -3.74 -7.94
C TRP A 518 -6.87 -3.72 -9.23
#